data_cbb1593c0bbea97cdf4ee3a72c8dc072
#
_entry.id   cbb1593c0bbea97cdf4ee3a72c8dc072
#
_cell.length_a   1.000
_cell.length_b   1.000
_cell.length_c   1.000
_cell.angle_alpha   90.00
_cell.angle_beta   90.00
_cell.angle_gamma   90.00
#
_symmetry.space_group_name_H-M   'P 1'
#
loop_
_entity.id
_entity.type
_entity.pdbx_description
1 polymer ?
#
loop_
_entity_poly.entity_id
_entity_poly.type
_entity_poly.pdbx_seq_one_letter_code
_entity_poly.pdbx_strand_id
1 'polypeptide(L)'
;MAETKDMLLQRIRTGGALSTGAQIRLCLMLSYPAILAQLSSVMMQYIDTSMVGHLGAAQGASIGLVSTCLWLWGGFCFAASTGFSVQVAHLIGANDFKGARAVLRQALTVALSFSVVLALVGASISQVLPHWLGGGPDIVGDAGKYFLIMALFMPAMQLDWMCAAMLQATGNMKVPSLLSIGMCVLDVVFNYLFIYKLEMGVVGAALGSGLAEVITGVAMFSFLVFKSPEMRLTQEKGSFRPTEKVVRKGLRIGGPMAFQNLLLRGGYIAATVIVAPLGTIAIAANTFAITAESLCYMPGAGIADASTTLVGQSIGAGRKELARRFAWITAFLGMGIMGFLALLMYIFAPQMMGLLSPDAEVIGLGARVLRIEAFAEVGYAAAMVIYGSCVGAGDTKIPSVMNFGSMWVVRILPAIFITPVYGLVGFWVCMAVELSFRGILFLIRLKREKWLTIMEPAV
;
A
#
# COMPACT_ATOMS: atom_id res chain seq x y z
N MET A 1 -4.26 36.32 -0.96
CA MET A 1 -4.11 35.22 0.05
C MET A 1 -4.01 33.90 -0.65
N ALA A 2 -3.06 33.03 -0.27
CA ALA A 2 -2.97 31.71 -0.84
C ALA A 2 -4.15 30.86 -0.34
N GLU A 3 -4.94 30.32 -1.28
CA GLU A 3 -6.10 29.47 -0.95
C GLU A 3 -5.66 28.23 -0.15
N THR A 4 -6.34 27.95 0.95
CA THR A 4 -6.06 26.79 1.78
C THR A 4 -6.58 25.50 1.14
N LYS A 5 -6.02 24.35 1.52
CA LYS A 5 -6.48 23.02 1.09
C LYS A 5 -8.00 22.85 1.27
N ASP A 6 -8.51 23.24 2.45
CA ASP A 6 -9.92 23.02 2.81
C ASP A 6 -10.86 23.88 1.95
N MET A 7 -10.45 25.13 1.60
CA MET A 7 -11.19 25.96 0.65
C MET A 7 -11.26 25.32 -0.75
N LEU A 8 -10.16 24.73 -1.22
CA LEU A 8 -10.13 24.05 -2.52
C LEU A 8 -10.99 22.78 -2.53
N LEU A 9 -10.95 21.98 -1.47
CA LEU A 9 -11.83 20.81 -1.31
C LEU A 9 -13.30 21.22 -1.22
N GLN A 10 -13.62 22.29 -0.51
CA GLN A 10 -14.98 22.83 -0.45
C GLN A 10 -15.48 23.22 -1.83
N ARG A 11 -14.67 23.83 -2.69
CA ARG A 11 -15.06 24.16 -4.08
C ARG A 11 -15.34 22.92 -4.92
N ILE A 12 -14.67 21.76 -4.67
CA ILE A 12 -15.05 20.51 -5.35
C ILE A 12 -16.50 20.17 -4.99
N ARG A 13 -16.83 20.21 -3.70
CA ARG A 13 -18.12 19.79 -3.13
C ARG A 13 -19.26 20.75 -3.48
N THR A 14 -18.99 22.07 -3.59
CA THR A 14 -20.01 23.11 -3.83
C THR A 14 -20.17 23.52 -5.29
N GLY A 15 -19.45 22.88 -6.21
CA GLY A 15 -19.53 23.23 -7.64
C GLY A 15 -18.69 24.42 -8.07
N GLY A 16 -17.88 25.01 -7.18
CA GLY A 16 -17.03 26.16 -7.48
C GLY A 16 -15.99 25.87 -8.57
N ALA A 17 -15.67 26.88 -9.39
CA ALA A 17 -14.64 26.75 -10.42
C ALA A 17 -13.25 26.59 -9.78
N LEU A 18 -12.45 25.69 -10.34
CA LEU A 18 -11.06 25.44 -9.96
C LEU A 18 -10.18 25.66 -11.20
N SER A 19 -9.29 26.64 -11.13
CA SER A 19 -8.28 26.84 -12.17
C SER A 19 -7.31 25.65 -12.21
N THR A 20 -6.65 25.42 -13.34
CA THR A 20 -5.65 24.34 -13.46
C THR A 20 -4.54 24.46 -12.42
N GLY A 21 -4.07 25.69 -12.14
CA GLY A 21 -3.09 25.92 -11.08
C GLY A 21 -3.58 25.54 -9.68
N ALA A 22 -4.86 25.82 -9.37
CA ALA A 22 -5.49 25.40 -8.11
C ALA A 22 -5.61 23.86 -8.02
N GLN A 23 -5.92 23.19 -9.12
CA GLN A 23 -5.97 21.73 -9.19
C GLN A 23 -4.61 21.10 -8.94
N ILE A 24 -3.55 21.57 -9.62
CA ILE A 24 -2.17 21.09 -9.41
C ILE A 24 -1.73 21.33 -7.96
N ARG A 25 -1.99 22.53 -7.43
CA ARG A 25 -1.66 22.86 -6.05
C ARG A 25 -2.35 21.94 -5.05
N LEU A 26 -3.62 21.61 -5.27
CA LEU A 26 -4.36 20.68 -4.41
C LEU A 26 -3.79 19.27 -4.49
N CYS A 27 -3.44 18.79 -5.68
CA CYS A 27 -2.75 17.48 -5.85
C CYS A 27 -1.44 17.44 -5.04
N LEU A 28 -0.61 18.49 -5.14
CA LEU A 28 0.64 18.58 -4.39
C LEU A 28 0.42 18.60 -2.87
N MET A 29 -0.57 19.39 -2.40
CA MET A 29 -0.89 19.50 -0.97
C MET A 29 -1.37 18.18 -0.36
N LEU A 30 -2.03 17.32 -1.13
CA LEU A 30 -2.47 16.00 -0.66
C LEU A 30 -1.37 14.95 -0.84
N SER A 31 -0.62 15.00 -1.93
CA SER A 31 0.44 14.03 -2.20
C SER A 31 1.63 14.16 -1.26
N TYR A 32 2.05 15.38 -0.91
CA TYR A 32 3.25 15.60 -0.11
C TYR A 32 3.24 14.88 1.25
N PRO A 33 2.19 15.01 2.09
CA PRO A 33 2.15 14.26 3.36
C PRO A 33 2.11 12.75 3.15
N ALA A 34 1.37 12.27 2.14
CA ALA A 34 1.27 10.85 1.83
C ALA A 34 2.62 10.26 1.37
N ILE A 35 3.37 10.99 0.54
CA ILE A 35 4.73 10.60 0.14
C ILE A 35 5.65 10.46 1.36
N LEU A 36 5.62 11.44 2.28
CA LEU A 36 6.43 11.38 3.50
C LEU A 36 6.09 10.16 4.36
N ALA A 37 4.80 9.82 4.49
CA ALA A 37 4.37 8.63 5.22
C ALA A 37 4.91 7.35 4.56
N GLN A 38 4.81 7.23 3.25
CA GLN A 38 5.31 6.07 2.50
C GLN A 38 6.83 5.91 2.63
N LEU A 39 7.58 6.99 2.51
CA LEU A 39 9.04 6.98 2.71
C LEU A 39 9.41 6.58 4.14
N SER A 40 8.69 7.08 5.14
CA SER A 40 8.92 6.72 6.55
C SER A 40 8.66 5.22 6.79
N SER A 41 7.64 4.64 6.15
CA SER A 41 7.37 3.20 6.24
C SER A 41 8.49 2.35 5.64
N VAL A 42 9.09 2.80 4.53
CA VAL A 42 10.28 2.14 3.96
C VAL A 42 11.46 2.22 4.93
N MET A 43 11.73 3.40 5.47
CA MET A 43 12.80 3.58 6.48
C MET A 43 12.60 2.67 7.69
N MET A 44 11.37 2.56 8.20
CA MET A 44 11.02 1.65 9.29
C MET A 44 11.37 0.20 8.94
N GLN A 45 10.95 -0.29 7.76
CA GLN A 45 11.26 -1.66 7.31
C GLN A 45 12.77 -1.94 7.27
N TYR A 46 13.58 -0.95 6.84
CA TYR A 46 15.04 -1.08 6.88
C TYR A 46 15.58 -1.20 8.30
N ILE A 47 15.10 -0.36 9.21
CA ILE A 47 15.54 -0.36 10.62
C ILE A 47 15.14 -1.69 11.28
N ASP A 48 13.92 -2.15 11.10
CA ASP A 48 13.42 -3.42 11.66
C ASP A 48 14.22 -4.61 11.16
N THR A 49 14.46 -4.66 9.84
CA THR A 49 15.28 -5.73 9.25
C THR A 49 16.70 -5.72 9.82
N SER A 50 17.28 -4.54 10.03
CA SER A 50 18.58 -4.41 10.66
C SER A 50 18.58 -4.85 12.13
N MET A 51 17.57 -4.43 12.90
CA MET A 51 17.45 -4.79 14.33
C MET A 51 17.27 -6.30 14.52
N VAL A 52 16.42 -6.93 13.70
CA VAL A 52 16.21 -8.38 13.71
C VAL A 52 17.44 -9.14 13.21
N GLY A 53 18.12 -8.61 12.20
CA GLY A 53 19.37 -9.18 11.69
C GLY A 53 20.49 -9.32 12.74
N HIS A 54 20.53 -8.40 13.69
CA HIS A 54 21.48 -8.47 14.82
C HIS A 54 21.13 -9.55 15.88
N LEU A 55 19.90 -10.08 15.88
CA LEU A 55 19.54 -11.21 16.74
C LEU A 55 20.15 -12.54 16.27
N GLY A 56 20.48 -12.64 14.99
CA GLY A 56 21.06 -13.83 14.37
C GLY A 56 20.29 -14.33 13.16
N ALA A 57 20.93 -15.20 12.39
CA ALA A 57 20.38 -15.70 11.14
C ALA A 57 19.10 -16.53 11.32
N ALA A 58 19.02 -17.34 12.38
CA ALA A 58 17.84 -18.17 12.68
C ALA A 58 16.60 -17.31 13.00
N GLN A 59 16.76 -16.26 13.81
CA GLN A 59 15.70 -15.33 14.16
C GLN A 59 15.21 -14.54 12.95
N GLY A 60 16.12 -14.04 12.12
CA GLY A 60 15.76 -13.39 10.86
C GLY A 60 15.01 -14.30 9.90
N ALA A 61 15.46 -15.57 9.80
CA ALA A 61 14.81 -16.60 8.97
C ALA A 61 13.41 -16.93 9.49
N SER A 62 13.21 -17.01 10.82
CA SER A 62 11.90 -17.30 11.41
C SER A 62 10.86 -16.23 11.08
N ILE A 63 11.22 -14.94 11.14
CA ILE A 63 10.35 -13.83 10.74
C ILE A 63 10.09 -13.86 9.23
N GLY A 64 11.15 -14.02 8.44
CA GLY A 64 11.05 -14.07 6.97
C GLY A 64 10.12 -15.16 6.48
N LEU A 65 10.14 -16.34 7.11
CA LEU A 65 9.30 -17.49 6.76
C LEU A 65 7.80 -17.14 6.76
N VAL A 66 7.32 -16.44 7.78
CA VAL A 66 5.88 -16.13 7.95
C VAL A 66 5.48 -14.76 7.38
N SER A 67 6.44 -13.91 7.02
CA SER A 67 6.18 -12.57 6.53
C SER A 67 5.26 -12.53 5.32
N THR A 68 5.42 -13.45 4.37
CA THR A 68 4.58 -13.50 3.16
C THR A 68 3.09 -13.69 3.51
N CYS A 69 2.79 -14.52 4.51
CA CYS A 69 1.42 -14.74 4.98
C CYS A 69 0.87 -13.49 5.69
N LEU A 70 1.69 -12.81 6.50
CA LEU A 70 1.29 -11.56 7.16
C LEU A 70 1.03 -10.45 6.14
N TRP A 71 1.85 -10.33 5.11
CA TRP A 71 1.63 -9.39 4.01
C TRP A 71 0.35 -9.69 3.22
N LEU A 72 0.04 -10.98 3.01
CA LEU A 72 -1.22 -11.36 2.35
C LEU A 72 -2.43 -10.93 3.19
N TRP A 73 -2.40 -11.17 4.49
CA TRP A 73 -3.47 -10.78 5.40
C TRP A 73 -3.62 -9.28 5.51
N GLY A 74 -2.51 -8.56 5.60
CA GLY A 74 -2.50 -7.11 5.50
C GLY A 74 -3.17 -6.62 4.21
N GLY A 75 -2.90 -7.29 3.08
CA GLY A 75 -3.56 -6.99 1.80
C GLY A 75 -5.09 -7.14 1.84
N PHE A 76 -5.62 -8.13 2.56
CA PHE A 76 -7.07 -8.28 2.76
C PHE A 76 -7.65 -7.16 3.64
N CYS A 77 -6.95 -6.81 4.72
CA CYS A 77 -7.34 -5.70 5.59
C CYS A 77 -7.33 -4.36 4.83
N PHE A 78 -6.32 -4.11 4.02
CA PHE A 78 -6.24 -2.94 3.14
C PHE A 78 -7.39 -2.88 2.14
N ALA A 79 -7.69 -3.99 1.48
CA ALA A 79 -8.80 -4.06 0.51
C ALA A 79 -10.16 -3.81 1.19
N ALA A 80 -10.37 -4.34 2.40
CA ALA A 80 -11.56 -4.07 3.19
C ALA A 80 -11.68 -2.57 3.55
N SER A 81 -10.59 -1.95 4.02
CA SER A 81 -10.55 -0.52 4.34
C SER A 81 -10.85 0.34 3.11
N THR A 82 -10.26 0.04 1.97
CA THR A 82 -10.46 0.77 0.71
C THR A 82 -11.90 0.62 0.21
N GLY A 83 -12.49 -0.57 0.32
CA GLY A 83 -13.87 -0.82 -0.08
C GLY A 83 -14.90 0.09 0.59
N PHE A 84 -14.65 0.48 1.83
CA PHE A 84 -15.52 1.42 2.55
C PHE A 84 -15.08 2.87 2.40
N SER A 85 -13.77 3.18 2.37
CA SER A 85 -13.29 4.56 2.28
C SER A 85 -13.66 5.22 0.95
N VAL A 86 -13.71 4.48 -0.15
CA VAL A 86 -14.20 4.99 -1.45
C VAL A 86 -15.67 5.40 -1.37
N GLN A 87 -16.51 4.64 -0.65
CA GLN A 87 -17.91 5.04 -0.43
C GLN A 87 -17.99 6.35 0.36
N VAL A 88 -17.14 6.48 1.38
CA VAL A 88 -17.05 7.72 2.18
C VAL A 88 -16.57 8.88 1.31
N ALA A 89 -15.55 8.71 0.46
CA ALA A 89 -15.07 9.75 -0.43
C ALA A 89 -16.19 10.27 -1.37
N HIS A 90 -17.03 9.38 -1.90
CA HIS A 90 -18.18 9.77 -2.71
C HIS A 90 -19.21 10.56 -1.90
N LEU A 91 -19.56 10.12 -0.68
CA LEU A 91 -20.52 10.81 0.18
C LEU A 91 -20.01 12.17 0.65
N ILE A 92 -18.72 12.28 0.98
CA ILE A 92 -18.07 13.56 1.30
C ILE A 92 -18.11 14.50 0.08
N GLY A 93 -17.82 13.98 -1.11
CA GLY A 93 -17.94 14.75 -2.35
C GLY A 93 -19.34 15.28 -2.61
N ALA A 94 -20.37 14.48 -2.29
CA ALA A 94 -21.78 14.87 -2.38
C ALA A 94 -22.27 15.76 -1.24
N ASN A 95 -21.43 16.19 -0.31
CA ASN A 95 -21.76 16.89 0.94
C ASN A 95 -22.72 16.09 1.87
N ASP A 96 -22.84 14.78 1.69
CA ASP A 96 -23.63 13.91 2.58
C ASP A 96 -22.75 13.39 3.74
N PHE A 97 -22.44 14.27 4.67
CA PHE A 97 -21.65 13.90 5.86
C PHE A 97 -22.40 12.95 6.80
N LYS A 98 -23.74 12.98 6.79
CA LYS A 98 -24.55 12.04 7.58
C LYS A 98 -24.43 10.62 7.05
N GLY A 99 -24.56 10.46 5.74
CA GLY A 99 -24.32 9.18 5.06
C GLY A 99 -22.89 8.68 5.26
N ALA A 100 -21.90 9.57 5.17
CA ALA A 100 -20.49 9.22 5.41
C ALA A 100 -20.26 8.66 6.82
N ARG A 101 -20.83 9.30 7.86
CA ARG A 101 -20.76 8.80 9.24
C ARG A 101 -21.51 7.49 9.44
N ALA A 102 -22.63 7.30 8.74
CA ALA A 102 -23.35 6.02 8.78
C ALA A 102 -22.52 4.87 8.16
N VAL A 103 -21.85 5.13 7.03
CA VAL A 103 -20.93 4.16 6.42
C VAL A 103 -19.74 3.88 7.36
N LEU A 104 -19.15 4.90 8.01
CA LEU A 104 -18.06 4.71 8.96
C LEU A 104 -18.45 3.77 10.11
N ARG A 105 -19.63 3.96 10.73
CA ARG A 105 -20.09 3.06 11.81
C ARG A 105 -20.19 1.62 11.35
N GLN A 106 -20.78 1.40 10.20
CA GLN A 106 -20.94 0.06 9.62
C GLN A 106 -19.58 -0.55 9.20
N ALA A 107 -18.71 0.26 8.61
CA ALA A 107 -17.38 -0.14 8.21
C ALA A 107 -16.53 -0.60 9.40
N LEU A 108 -16.57 0.13 10.51
CA LEU A 108 -15.90 -0.27 11.75
C LEU A 108 -16.38 -1.65 12.22
N THR A 109 -17.69 -1.88 12.24
CA THR A 109 -18.25 -3.19 12.64
C THR A 109 -17.78 -4.30 11.71
N VAL A 110 -17.93 -4.13 10.40
CA VAL A 110 -17.61 -5.17 9.41
C VAL A 110 -16.12 -5.45 9.37
N ALA A 111 -15.28 -4.40 9.30
CA ALA A 111 -13.84 -4.57 9.16
C ALA A 111 -13.19 -5.12 10.44
N LEU A 112 -13.63 -4.66 11.62
CA LEU A 112 -13.14 -5.22 12.89
C LEU A 112 -13.60 -6.67 13.08
N SER A 113 -14.85 -7.00 12.75
CA SER A 113 -15.31 -8.40 12.80
C SER A 113 -14.50 -9.28 11.86
N PHE A 114 -14.22 -8.80 10.64
CA PHE A 114 -13.39 -9.51 9.67
C PHE A 114 -11.96 -9.72 10.18
N SER A 115 -11.33 -8.69 10.74
CA SER A 115 -9.97 -8.80 11.28
C SER A 115 -9.90 -9.69 12.53
N VAL A 116 -10.94 -9.72 13.37
CA VAL A 116 -11.03 -10.68 14.49
C VAL A 116 -11.11 -12.12 13.96
N VAL A 117 -11.89 -12.38 12.91
CA VAL A 117 -11.92 -13.70 12.28
C VAL A 117 -10.55 -14.08 11.74
N LEU A 118 -9.86 -13.17 11.06
CA LEU A 118 -8.48 -13.41 10.60
C LEU A 118 -7.53 -13.68 11.76
N ALA A 119 -7.64 -12.93 12.86
CA ALA A 119 -6.83 -13.13 14.06
C ALA A 119 -7.06 -14.52 14.68
N LEU A 120 -8.31 -14.95 14.79
CA LEU A 120 -8.67 -16.28 15.32
C LEU A 120 -8.17 -17.41 14.41
N VAL A 121 -8.34 -17.26 13.08
CA VAL A 121 -7.80 -18.21 12.11
C VAL A 121 -6.28 -18.27 12.23
N GLY A 122 -5.60 -17.13 12.31
CA GLY A 122 -4.15 -17.09 12.47
C GLY A 122 -3.66 -17.69 13.77
N ALA A 123 -4.33 -17.39 14.86
CA ALA A 123 -3.99 -17.99 16.14
C ALA A 123 -4.12 -19.53 16.09
N SER A 124 -5.16 -20.05 15.43
CA SER A 124 -5.39 -21.50 15.31
C SER A 124 -4.34 -22.22 14.47
N ILE A 125 -3.81 -21.57 13.42
CA ILE A 125 -2.82 -22.18 12.52
C ILE A 125 -1.36 -21.80 12.85
N SER A 126 -1.14 -20.92 13.83
CA SER A 126 0.17 -20.34 14.13
C SER A 126 1.28 -21.36 14.38
N GLN A 127 0.95 -22.49 15.01
CA GLN A 127 1.92 -23.55 15.29
C GLN A 127 2.17 -24.48 14.08
N VAL A 128 1.20 -24.60 13.19
CA VAL A 128 1.27 -25.53 12.05
C VAL A 128 1.77 -24.82 10.78
N LEU A 129 1.45 -23.55 10.62
CA LEU A 129 1.81 -22.76 9.44
C LEU A 129 3.31 -22.76 9.12
N PRO A 130 4.25 -22.55 10.08
CA PRO A 130 5.67 -22.60 9.77
C PRO A 130 6.14 -23.95 9.24
N HIS A 131 5.53 -25.07 9.68
CA HIS A 131 5.80 -26.39 9.15
C HIS A 131 5.31 -26.54 7.70
N TRP A 132 4.12 -26.05 7.40
CA TRP A 132 3.59 -26.05 6.02
C TRP A 132 4.45 -25.21 5.07
N LEU A 133 5.10 -24.17 5.57
CA LEU A 133 6.01 -23.33 4.80
C LEU A 133 7.42 -23.92 4.65
N GLY A 134 7.68 -25.12 5.21
CA GLY A 134 8.96 -25.80 5.10
C GLY A 134 10.02 -25.32 6.09
N GLY A 135 9.62 -24.72 7.20
CA GLY A 135 10.54 -24.28 8.25
C GLY A 135 11.29 -25.42 8.91
N GLY A 136 12.59 -25.23 9.15
CA GLY A 136 13.42 -26.18 9.89
C GLY A 136 13.08 -26.20 11.39
N PRO A 137 13.47 -27.28 12.12
CA PRO A 137 13.14 -27.43 13.55
C PRO A 137 13.65 -26.29 14.44
N ASP A 138 14.72 -25.62 14.02
CA ASP A 138 15.40 -24.51 14.70
C ASP A 138 14.66 -23.17 14.61
N ILE A 139 13.81 -22.99 13.60
CA ILE A 139 13.12 -21.71 13.34
C ILE A 139 11.60 -21.77 13.51
N VAL A 140 11.01 -22.95 13.45
CA VAL A 140 9.54 -23.14 13.47
C VAL A 140 8.91 -22.60 14.75
N GLY A 141 9.55 -22.82 15.90
CA GLY A 141 9.03 -22.37 17.20
C GLY A 141 8.92 -20.83 17.30
N ASP A 142 9.96 -20.13 16.89
CA ASP A 142 9.98 -18.67 16.92
C ASP A 142 9.09 -18.07 15.82
N ALA A 143 9.07 -18.67 14.62
CA ALA A 143 8.16 -18.27 13.55
C ALA A 143 6.69 -18.40 13.97
N GLY A 144 6.32 -19.48 14.67
CA GLY A 144 4.97 -19.68 15.20
C GLY A 144 4.57 -18.64 16.23
N LYS A 145 5.48 -18.31 17.18
CA LYS A 145 5.25 -17.27 18.19
C LYS A 145 5.09 -15.90 17.55
N TYR A 146 5.99 -15.53 16.63
CA TYR A 146 5.92 -14.27 15.90
C TYR A 146 4.60 -14.12 15.15
N PHE A 147 4.23 -15.14 14.38
CA PHE A 147 2.99 -15.16 13.63
C PHE A 147 1.75 -15.07 14.53
N LEU A 148 1.73 -15.79 15.65
CA LEU A 148 0.64 -15.74 16.63
C LEU A 148 0.43 -14.31 17.17
N ILE A 149 1.50 -13.66 17.60
CA ILE A 149 1.44 -12.32 18.17
C ILE A 149 0.97 -11.33 17.11
N MET A 150 1.55 -11.35 15.92
CA MET A 150 1.14 -10.48 14.83
C MET A 150 -0.32 -10.72 14.40
N ALA A 151 -0.77 -11.98 14.38
CA ALA A 151 -2.16 -12.31 14.11
C ALA A 151 -3.12 -11.72 15.16
N LEU A 152 -2.75 -11.74 16.44
CA LEU A 152 -3.56 -11.14 17.51
C LEU A 152 -3.63 -9.61 17.42
N PHE A 153 -2.62 -8.96 16.83
CA PHE A 153 -2.62 -7.51 16.57
C PHE A 153 -3.36 -7.11 15.28
N MET A 154 -3.83 -8.06 14.46
CA MET A 154 -4.60 -7.75 13.23
C MET A 154 -5.78 -6.80 13.41
N PRO A 155 -6.60 -6.91 14.49
CA PRO A 155 -7.68 -5.94 14.71
C PRO A 155 -7.18 -4.51 14.94
N ALA A 156 -6.03 -4.33 15.59
CA ALA A 156 -5.43 -3.00 15.78
C ALA A 156 -4.92 -2.41 14.46
N MET A 157 -4.23 -3.22 13.66
CA MET A 157 -3.79 -2.85 12.32
C MET A 157 -4.96 -2.51 11.39
N GLN A 158 -6.04 -3.30 11.45
CA GLN A 158 -7.27 -3.01 10.70
C GLN A 158 -7.89 -1.68 11.13
N LEU A 159 -7.91 -1.40 12.44
CA LEU A 159 -8.44 -0.14 12.97
C LEU A 159 -7.62 1.05 12.46
N ASP A 160 -6.30 0.97 12.51
CA ASP A 160 -5.39 2.01 12.03
C ASP A 160 -5.61 2.28 10.54
N TRP A 161 -5.52 1.25 9.70
CA TRP A 161 -5.70 1.38 8.26
C TRP A 161 -7.09 1.86 7.86
N MET A 162 -8.14 1.39 8.54
CA MET A 162 -9.51 1.85 8.29
C MET A 162 -9.66 3.33 8.62
N CYS A 163 -9.19 3.76 9.79
CA CYS A 163 -9.32 5.15 10.22
C CYS A 163 -8.45 6.08 9.37
N ALA A 164 -7.25 5.64 8.99
CA ALA A 164 -6.39 6.38 8.06
C ALA A 164 -7.08 6.56 6.70
N ALA A 165 -7.60 5.48 6.11
CA ALA A 165 -8.32 5.54 4.83
C ALA A 165 -9.56 6.44 4.89
N MET A 166 -10.29 6.44 6.01
CA MET A 166 -11.44 7.32 6.22
C MET A 166 -11.04 8.80 6.31
N LEU A 167 -9.95 9.11 7.01
CA LEU A 167 -9.41 10.48 7.07
C LEU A 167 -8.90 10.93 5.70
N GLN A 168 -8.20 10.07 4.99
CA GLN A 168 -7.76 10.34 3.61
C GLN A 168 -8.95 10.63 2.71
N ALA A 169 -10.03 9.86 2.81
CA ALA A 169 -11.26 10.07 2.04
C ALA A 169 -11.89 11.44 2.26
N THR A 170 -11.72 12.07 3.43
CA THR A 170 -12.14 13.47 3.68
C THR A 170 -11.19 14.51 3.06
N GLY A 171 -10.02 14.10 2.56
CA GLY A 171 -8.94 14.96 2.10
C GLY A 171 -7.94 15.34 3.21
N ASN A 172 -8.05 14.75 4.39
CA ASN A 172 -7.08 14.95 5.46
C ASN A 172 -5.94 13.93 5.35
N MET A 173 -4.95 14.23 4.52
CA MET A 173 -3.73 13.41 4.41
C MET A 173 -2.72 13.70 5.53
N LYS A 174 -2.80 14.88 6.15
CA LYS A 174 -1.79 15.33 7.12
C LYS A 174 -1.80 14.50 8.40
N VAL A 175 -2.98 14.25 8.96
CA VAL A 175 -3.09 13.53 10.24
C VAL A 175 -2.67 12.07 10.10
N PRO A 176 -3.18 11.28 9.12
CA PRO A 176 -2.68 9.93 8.89
C PRO A 176 -1.18 9.87 8.68
N SER A 177 -0.62 10.79 7.87
CA SER A 177 0.82 10.82 7.61
C SER A 177 1.65 11.11 8.85
N LEU A 178 1.25 12.07 9.68
CA LEU A 178 1.97 12.38 10.92
C LEU A 178 1.90 11.22 11.92
N LEU A 179 0.74 10.57 12.04
CA LEU A 179 0.59 9.42 12.92
C LEU A 179 1.36 8.20 12.42
N SER A 180 1.40 7.97 11.10
CA SER A 180 2.24 6.90 10.51
C SER A 180 3.74 7.15 10.74
N ILE A 181 4.20 8.39 10.60
CA ILE A 181 5.59 8.75 10.95
C ILE A 181 5.84 8.53 12.45
N GLY A 182 4.88 8.94 13.30
CA GLY A 182 4.94 8.68 14.74
C GLY A 182 4.98 7.18 15.07
N MET A 183 4.23 6.36 14.34
CA MET A 183 4.26 4.90 14.45
C MET A 183 5.66 4.35 14.18
N CYS A 184 6.32 4.81 13.11
CA CYS A 184 7.69 4.39 12.80
C CYS A 184 8.66 4.67 13.95
N VAL A 185 8.53 5.84 14.59
CA VAL A 185 9.36 6.20 15.74
C VAL A 185 9.05 5.31 16.95
N LEU A 186 7.76 5.09 17.25
CA LEU A 186 7.33 4.22 18.36
C LEU A 186 7.79 2.78 18.15
N ASP A 187 7.67 2.27 16.92
CA ASP A 187 8.09 0.91 16.56
C ASP A 187 9.59 0.71 16.83
N VAL A 188 10.43 1.62 16.37
CA VAL A 188 11.89 1.59 16.63
C VAL A 188 12.20 1.62 18.13
N VAL A 189 11.51 2.48 18.88
CA VAL A 189 11.72 2.60 20.34
C VAL A 189 11.30 1.32 21.06
N PHE A 190 10.14 0.77 20.72
CA PHE A 190 9.66 -0.46 21.34
C PHE A 190 10.48 -1.67 20.93
N ASN A 191 10.87 -1.77 19.67
CA ASN A 191 11.75 -2.83 19.18
C ASN A 191 13.11 -2.77 19.92
N TYR A 192 13.69 -1.58 20.06
CA TYR A 192 14.91 -1.42 20.85
C TYR A 192 14.72 -1.90 22.30
N LEU A 193 13.63 -1.50 22.95
CA LEU A 193 13.34 -1.86 24.33
C LEU A 193 13.13 -3.38 24.49
N PHE A 194 12.27 -3.98 23.66
CA PHE A 194 11.88 -5.38 23.82
C PHE A 194 12.95 -6.36 23.31
N ILE A 195 13.63 -6.00 22.21
CA ILE A 195 14.67 -6.87 21.64
C ILE A 195 15.95 -6.83 22.47
N TYR A 196 16.45 -5.62 22.77
CA TYR A 196 17.80 -5.47 23.33
C TYR A 196 17.83 -5.26 24.84
N LYS A 197 16.85 -4.56 25.43
CA LYS A 197 16.83 -4.32 26.88
C LYS A 197 16.13 -5.42 27.66
N LEU A 198 15.06 -5.96 27.13
CA LEU A 198 14.28 -7.07 27.74
C LEU A 198 14.67 -8.43 27.17
N GLU A 199 15.55 -8.50 26.18
CA GLU A 199 16.08 -9.71 25.56
C GLU A 199 15.00 -10.70 25.09
N MET A 200 13.85 -10.17 24.62
CA MET A 200 12.70 -10.99 24.22
C MET A 200 12.87 -11.54 22.78
N GLY A 201 13.92 -11.20 22.06
CA GLY A 201 14.21 -11.70 20.71
C GLY A 201 13.08 -11.46 19.73
N VAL A 202 12.68 -12.51 19.02
CA VAL A 202 11.63 -12.46 17.98
C VAL A 202 10.25 -12.07 18.56
N VAL A 203 9.94 -12.51 19.77
CA VAL A 203 8.71 -12.12 20.48
C VAL A 203 8.71 -10.61 20.76
N GLY A 204 9.87 -10.06 21.12
CA GLY A 204 10.04 -8.62 21.35
C GLY A 204 9.78 -7.80 20.12
N ALA A 205 10.24 -8.24 18.95
CA ALA A 205 9.97 -7.58 17.67
C ALA A 205 8.46 -7.55 17.35
N ALA A 206 7.77 -8.68 17.52
CA ALA A 206 6.33 -8.75 17.28
C ALA A 206 5.53 -7.87 18.24
N LEU A 207 5.90 -7.83 19.51
CA LEU A 207 5.24 -6.98 20.52
C LEU A 207 5.52 -5.51 20.29
N GLY A 208 6.74 -5.14 19.89
CA GLY A 208 7.11 -3.76 19.59
C GLY A 208 6.27 -3.18 18.47
N SER A 209 6.25 -3.85 17.33
CA SER A 209 5.45 -3.45 16.17
C SER A 209 3.96 -3.47 16.48
N GLY A 210 3.46 -4.52 17.14
CA GLY A 210 2.05 -4.63 17.52
C GLY A 210 1.58 -3.50 18.45
N LEU A 211 2.39 -3.13 19.44
CA LEU A 211 2.05 -2.04 20.37
C LEU A 211 2.10 -0.66 19.69
N ALA A 212 3.05 -0.44 18.78
CA ALA A 212 3.10 0.77 17.96
C ALA A 212 1.82 0.91 17.13
N GLU A 213 1.35 -0.16 16.51
CA GLU A 213 0.08 -0.22 15.78
C GLU A 213 -1.14 0.07 16.67
N VAL A 214 -1.20 -0.50 17.87
CA VAL A 214 -2.31 -0.23 18.82
C VAL A 214 -2.37 1.25 19.17
N ILE A 215 -1.24 1.85 19.55
CA ILE A 215 -1.18 3.26 19.96
C ILE A 215 -1.60 4.16 18.78
N THR A 216 -1.08 3.89 17.60
CA THR A 216 -1.38 4.67 16.40
C THR A 216 -2.83 4.49 15.98
N GLY A 217 -3.34 3.26 15.97
CA GLY A 217 -4.73 2.96 15.64
C GLY A 217 -5.72 3.63 16.59
N VAL A 218 -5.44 3.61 17.89
CA VAL A 218 -6.26 4.31 18.90
C VAL A 218 -6.19 5.82 18.73
N ALA A 219 -5.00 6.39 18.43
CA ALA A 219 -4.85 7.81 18.18
C ALA A 219 -5.59 8.22 16.90
N MET A 220 -5.48 7.42 15.82
CA MET A 220 -6.17 7.64 14.54
C MET A 220 -7.69 7.60 14.73
N PHE A 221 -8.18 6.57 15.41
CA PHE A 221 -9.60 6.42 15.74
C PHE A 221 -10.11 7.58 16.60
N SER A 222 -9.36 7.97 17.62
CA SER A 222 -9.73 9.08 18.50
C SER A 222 -9.83 10.40 17.71
N PHE A 223 -8.87 10.67 16.84
CA PHE A 223 -8.94 11.84 15.98
C PHE A 223 -10.15 11.80 15.04
N LEU A 224 -10.38 10.66 14.39
CA LEU A 224 -11.50 10.47 13.46
C LEU A 224 -12.85 10.70 14.15
N VAL A 225 -13.05 10.10 15.33
CA VAL A 225 -14.33 10.11 16.05
C VAL A 225 -14.61 11.42 16.77
N PHE A 226 -13.58 12.09 17.30
CA PHE A 226 -13.78 13.27 18.16
C PHE A 226 -13.38 14.60 17.52
N LYS A 227 -12.39 14.60 16.61
CA LYS A 227 -11.82 15.84 16.06
C LYS A 227 -12.09 16.09 14.58
N SER A 228 -12.39 15.07 13.79
CA SER A 228 -12.65 15.26 12.34
C SER A 228 -13.97 16.01 12.12
N PRO A 229 -13.98 17.15 11.42
CA PRO A 229 -15.21 17.94 11.21
C PRO A 229 -16.29 17.15 10.47
N GLU A 230 -15.91 16.38 9.45
CA GLU A 230 -16.83 15.63 8.58
C GLU A 230 -17.26 14.30 9.19
N MET A 231 -16.37 13.63 9.94
CA MET A 231 -16.54 12.24 10.36
C MET A 231 -16.80 12.06 11.86
N ARG A 232 -16.96 13.15 12.62
CA ARG A 232 -17.22 13.10 14.07
C ARG A 232 -18.49 12.32 14.39
N LEU A 233 -18.35 11.14 15.02
CA LEU A 233 -19.48 10.28 15.37
C LEU A 233 -20.32 10.79 16.54
N THR A 234 -19.78 11.70 17.36
CA THR A 234 -20.47 12.30 18.50
C THR A 234 -21.56 13.30 18.12
N GLN A 235 -21.60 13.77 16.87
CA GLN A 235 -22.61 14.74 16.40
C GLN A 235 -24.00 14.14 16.24
N GLU A 236 -24.08 12.86 15.94
CA GLU A 236 -25.36 12.18 15.66
C GLU A 236 -25.36 10.75 16.21
N LYS A 237 -26.48 10.33 16.75
CA LYS A 237 -26.74 8.92 17.07
C LYS A 237 -27.02 8.15 15.77
N GLY A 238 -26.49 6.95 15.62
CA GLY A 238 -26.71 6.11 14.44
C GLY A 238 -26.41 4.64 14.76
N SER A 239 -26.91 3.76 13.90
CA SER A 239 -26.73 2.32 14.05
C SER A 239 -25.37 1.86 13.57
N PHE A 240 -24.74 0.94 14.30
CA PHE A 240 -23.54 0.20 13.90
C PHE A 240 -23.89 -1.09 13.13
N ARG A 241 -25.18 -1.41 12.98
CA ARG A 241 -25.62 -2.63 12.27
C ARG A 241 -25.30 -2.50 10.79
N PRO A 242 -24.56 -3.45 10.21
CA PRO A 242 -24.27 -3.44 8.78
C PRO A 242 -25.55 -3.59 7.95
N THR A 243 -25.68 -2.80 6.90
CA THR A 243 -26.74 -2.94 5.90
C THR A 243 -26.20 -3.65 4.66
N GLU A 244 -27.03 -4.47 4.03
CA GLU A 244 -26.62 -5.20 2.82
C GLU A 244 -26.08 -4.25 1.74
N LYS A 245 -26.71 -3.10 1.55
CA LYS A 245 -26.31 -2.09 0.56
C LYS A 245 -24.85 -1.64 0.75
N VAL A 246 -24.46 -1.29 1.98
CA VAL A 246 -23.10 -0.80 2.30
C VAL A 246 -22.08 -1.92 2.19
N VAL A 247 -22.39 -3.11 2.73
CA VAL A 247 -21.51 -4.27 2.69
C VAL A 247 -21.30 -4.74 1.25
N ARG A 248 -22.37 -4.89 0.47
CA ARG A 248 -22.32 -5.32 -0.93
C ARG A 248 -21.48 -4.35 -1.79
N LYS A 249 -21.62 -3.04 -1.55
CA LYS A 249 -20.83 -2.02 -2.23
C LYS A 249 -19.36 -2.09 -1.81
N GLY A 250 -19.08 -2.30 -0.52
CA GLY A 250 -17.72 -2.53 0.00
C GLY A 250 -17.05 -3.75 -0.62
N LEU A 251 -17.77 -4.87 -0.71
CA LEU A 251 -17.30 -6.11 -1.34
C LEU A 251 -17.10 -5.95 -2.86
N ARG A 252 -17.95 -5.17 -3.53
CA ARG A 252 -17.82 -4.89 -4.96
C ARG A 252 -16.52 -4.14 -5.27
N ILE A 253 -16.06 -3.25 -4.37
CA ILE A 253 -14.84 -2.48 -4.52
C ILE A 253 -13.63 -3.26 -3.97
N GLY A 254 -13.70 -3.71 -2.72
CA GLY A 254 -12.60 -4.39 -2.04
C GLY A 254 -12.36 -5.83 -2.50
N GLY A 255 -13.40 -6.57 -2.90
CA GLY A 255 -13.28 -7.96 -3.30
C GLY A 255 -12.28 -8.20 -4.45
N PRO A 256 -12.40 -7.48 -5.58
CA PRO A 256 -11.42 -7.59 -6.66
C PRO A 256 -10.00 -7.22 -6.23
N MET A 257 -9.83 -6.24 -5.33
CA MET A 257 -8.52 -5.85 -4.78
C MET A 257 -7.93 -6.94 -3.89
N ALA A 258 -8.74 -7.56 -3.03
CA ALA A 258 -8.32 -8.68 -2.19
C ALA A 258 -7.86 -9.87 -3.04
N PHE A 259 -8.63 -10.22 -4.08
CA PHE A 259 -8.27 -11.27 -5.02
C PHE A 259 -7.00 -10.94 -5.81
N GLN A 260 -6.86 -9.70 -6.27
CA GLN A 260 -5.63 -9.21 -6.91
C GLN A 260 -4.42 -9.38 -5.97
N ASN A 261 -4.53 -8.99 -4.69
CA ASN A 261 -3.44 -9.14 -3.72
C ASN A 261 -3.01 -10.61 -3.57
N LEU A 262 -3.95 -11.54 -3.52
CA LEU A 262 -3.65 -12.98 -3.48
C LEU A 262 -2.84 -13.42 -4.71
N LEU A 263 -3.29 -13.04 -5.90
CA LEU A 263 -2.65 -13.43 -7.16
C LEU A 263 -1.28 -12.76 -7.36
N LEU A 264 -1.12 -11.50 -6.93
CA LEU A 264 0.17 -10.81 -6.97
C LEU A 264 1.19 -11.45 -6.01
N ARG A 265 0.75 -11.88 -4.81
CA ARG A 265 1.63 -12.64 -3.88
C ARG A 265 2.08 -13.96 -4.48
N GLY A 266 1.19 -14.69 -5.16
CA GLY A 266 1.56 -15.88 -5.94
C GLY A 266 2.60 -15.57 -7.02
N GLY A 267 2.47 -14.44 -7.71
CA GLY A 267 3.45 -13.99 -8.70
C GLY A 267 4.82 -13.65 -8.10
N TYR A 268 4.88 -13.04 -6.92
CA TYR A 268 6.16 -12.81 -6.22
C TYR A 268 6.83 -14.11 -5.77
N ILE A 269 6.05 -15.10 -5.32
CA ILE A 269 6.57 -16.44 -5.00
C ILE A 269 7.13 -17.10 -6.28
N ALA A 270 6.39 -17.05 -7.39
CA ALA A 270 6.86 -17.58 -8.66
C ALA A 270 8.16 -16.88 -9.13
N ALA A 271 8.26 -15.57 -8.98
CA ALA A 271 9.48 -14.80 -9.26
C ALA A 271 10.66 -15.31 -8.43
N THR A 272 10.46 -15.54 -7.13
CA THR A 272 11.50 -16.09 -6.25
C THR A 272 11.96 -17.49 -6.70
N VAL A 273 11.01 -18.36 -7.09
CA VAL A 273 11.32 -19.72 -7.60
C VAL A 273 12.11 -19.66 -8.91
N ILE A 274 11.82 -18.69 -9.77
CA ILE A 274 12.54 -18.48 -11.05
C ILE A 274 13.98 -17.99 -10.81
N VAL A 275 14.18 -17.11 -9.83
CA VAL A 275 15.49 -16.51 -9.53
C VAL A 275 16.36 -17.45 -8.68
N ALA A 276 15.76 -18.30 -7.82
CA ALA A 276 16.50 -19.17 -6.90
C ALA A 276 17.59 -20.05 -7.53
N PRO A 277 17.40 -20.67 -8.71
CA PRO A 277 18.42 -21.50 -9.36
C PRO A 277 19.64 -20.73 -9.86
N LEU A 278 19.58 -19.40 -9.93
CA LEU A 278 20.71 -18.54 -10.39
C LEU A 278 21.86 -18.43 -9.38
N GLY A 279 21.66 -18.92 -8.16
CA GLY A 279 22.68 -18.94 -7.11
C GLY A 279 22.64 -17.73 -6.17
N THR A 280 23.46 -17.78 -5.15
CA THR A 280 23.42 -16.87 -3.98
C THR A 280 23.66 -15.40 -4.36
N ILE A 281 24.59 -15.12 -5.28
CA ILE A 281 24.89 -13.74 -5.73
C ILE A 281 23.68 -13.13 -6.42
N ALA A 282 22.99 -13.88 -7.29
CA ALA A 282 21.81 -13.40 -7.99
C ALA A 282 20.63 -13.17 -7.03
N ILE A 283 20.42 -14.06 -6.04
CA ILE A 283 19.39 -13.90 -5.02
C ILE A 283 19.66 -12.65 -4.18
N ALA A 284 20.89 -12.45 -3.73
CA ALA A 284 21.28 -11.28 -2.95
C ALA A 284 21.12 -9.99 -3.75
N ALA A 285 21.63 -9.96 -5.00
CA ALA A 285 21.48 -8.81 -5.89
C ALA A 285 20.02 -8.48 -6.16
N ASN A 286 19.17 -9.49 -6.40
CA ASN A 286 17.72 -9.30 -6.59
C ASN A 286 17.05 -8.69 -5.36
N THR A 287 17.34 -9.23 -4.17
CA THR A 287 16.74 -8.76 -2.92
C THR A 287 17.12 -7.31 -2.63
N PHE A 288 18.41 -6.98 -2.74
CA PHE A 288 18.89 -5.62 -2.49
C PHE A 288 18.42 -4.64 -3.57
N ALA A 289 18.34 -5.06 -4.83
CA ALA A 289 17.81 -4.23 -5.91
C ALA A 289 16.32 -3.89 -5.71
N ILE A 290 15.47 -4.86 -5.35
CA ILE A 290 14.06 -4.62 -5.01
C ILE A 290 13.94 -3.64 -3.84
N THR A 291 14.80 -3.78 -2.86
CA THR A 291 14.85 -2.90 -1.70
C THR A 291 15.24 -1.48 -2.10
N ALA A 292 16.27 -1.31 -2.92
CA ALA A 292 16.70 0.00 -3.42
C ALA A 292 15.63 0.66 -4.31
N GLU A 293 14.97 -0.10 -5.18
CA GLU A 293 13.88 0.32 -6.04
C GLU A 293 12.68 0.88 -5.23
N SER A 294 12.43 0.34 -4.04
CA SER A 294 11.30 0.78 -3.21
C SER A 294 11.33 2.28 -2.90
N LEU A 295 12.50 2.88 -2.79
CA LEU A 295 12.66 4.33 -2.61
C LEU A 295 12.18 5.13 -3.82
N CYS A 296 12.19 4.53 -5.01
CA CYS A 296 11.73 5.15 -6.24
C CYS A 296 10.21 5.08 -6.38
N TYR A 297 9.60 3.93 -6.13
CA TYR A 297 8.16 3.76 -6.39
C TYR A 297 7.25 4.13 -5.21
N MET A 298 7.72 4.14 -3.97
CA MET A 298 6.86 4.49 -2.83
C MET A 298 6.27 5.90 -2.89
N PRO A 299 6.95 6.95 -3.39
CA PRO A 299 6.32 8.23 -3.65
C PRO A 299 5.11 8.14 -4.58
N GLY A 300 5.16 7.25 -5.58
CA GLY A 300 4.02 6.98 -6.48
C GLY A 300 2.79 6.45 -5.74
N ALA A 301 2.98 5.61 -4.71
CA ALA A 301 1.88 5.13 -3.87
C ALA A 301 1.21 6.29 -3.11
N GLY A 302 1.97 7.22 -2.54
CA GLY A 302 1.41 8.41 -1.88
C GLY A 302 0.61 9.31 -2.84
N ILE A 303 1.05 9.44 -4.09
CA ILE A 303 0.30 10.18 -5.12
C ILE A 303 -0.97 9.42 -5.52
N ALA A 304 -0.93 8.08 -5.57
CA ALA A 304 -2.09 7.24 -5.86
C ALA A 304 -3.18 7.40 -4.78
N ASP A 305 -2.80 7.49 -3.49
CA ASP A 305 -3.72 7.75 -2.39
C ASP A 305 -4.41 9.12 -2.55
N ALA A 306 -3.65 10.16 -2.89
CA ALA A 306 -4.19 11.48 -3.18
C ALA A 306 -5.13 11.47 -4.39
N SER A 307 -4.78 10.74 -5.44
CA SER A 307 -5.61 10.55 -6.63
C SER A 307 -6.93 9.85 -6.29
N THR A 308 -6.89 8.78 -5.50
CA THR A 308 -8.08 8.06 -5.03
C THR A 308 -9.06 9.00 -4.34
N THR A 309 -8.57 9.85 -3.45
CA THR A 309 -9.39 10.82 -2.72
C THR A 309 -9.97 11.90 -3.63
N LEU A 310 -9.15 12.54 -4.46
CA LEU A 310 -9.59 13.64 -5.33
C LEU A 310 -10.60 13.18 -6.37
N VAL A 311 -10.34 12.03 -6.99
CA VAL A 311 -11.25 11.42 -7.97
C VAL A 311 -12.55 11.00 -7.27
N GLY A 312 -12.45 10.32 -6.12
CA GLY A 312 -13.62 9.87 -5.35
C GLY A 312 -14.53 11.02 -4.95
N GLN A 313 -13.98 12.10 -4.39
CA GLN A 313 -14.76 13.29 -4.04
C GLN A 313 -15.35 14.00 -5.27
N SER A 314 -14.59 14.08 -6.36
CA SER A 314 -15.09 14.70 -7.60
C SER A 314 -16.26 13.95 -8.21
N ILE A 315 -16.21 12.61 -8.19
CA ILE A 315 -17.32 11.74 -8.65
C ILE A 315 -18.52 11.88 -7.72
N GLY A 316 -18.29 11.87 -6.40
CA GLY A 316 -19.35 12.09 -5.42
C GLY A 316 -20.05 13.44 -5.59
N ALA A 317 -19.31 14.48 -5.96
CA ALA A 317 -19.86 15.80 -6.31
C ALA A 317 -20.55 15.86 -7.69
N GLY A 318 -20.63 14.74 -8.42
CA GLY A 318 -21.18 14.72 -9.78
C GLY A 318 -20.30 15.35 -10.86
N ARG A 319 -19.03 15.66 -10.53
CA ARG A 319 -18.11 16.42 -11.39
C ARG A 319 -17.14 15.50 -12.14
N LYS A 320 -17.66 14.71 -13.07
CA LYS A 320 -16.88 13.74 -13.85
C LYS A 320 -15.68 14.36 -14.58
N GLU A 321 -15.88 15.54 -15.18
CA GLU A 321 -14.83 16.27 -15.88
C GLU A 321 -13.68 16.67 -14.94
N LEU A 322 -14.01 17.09 -13.72
CA LEU A 322 -13.01 17.40 -12.71
C LEU A 322 -12.27 16.16 -12.24
N ALA A 323 -12.98 15.03 -12.05
CA ALA A 323 -12.36 13.75 -11.74
C ALA A 323 -11.36 13.32 -12.81
N ARG A 324 -11.72 13.47 -14.10
CA ARG A 324 -10.84 13.21 -15.22
C ARG A 324 -9.57 14.08 -15.17
N ARG A 325 -9.73 15.39 -14.92
CA ARG A 325 -8.58 16.31 -14.83
C ARG A 325 -7.66 15.94 -13.67
N PHE A 326 -8.19 15.63 -12.50
CA PHE A 326 -7.38 15.20 -11.37
C PHE A 326 -6.63 13.89 -11.67
N ALA A 327 -7.27 12.93 -12.32
CA ALA A 327 -6.62 11.68 -12.68
C ALA A 327 -5.43 11.91 -13.65
N TRP A 328 -5.57 12.80 -14.64
CA TRP A 328 -4.46 13.17 -15.52
C TRP A 328 -3.36 13.95 -14.79
N ILE A 329 -3.71 14.94 -13.98
CA ILE A 329 -2.73 15.76 -13.22
C ILE A 329 -1.92 14.86 -12.29
N THR A 330 -2.57 13.99 -11.52
CA THR A 330 -1.88 13.08 -10.60
C THR A 330 -1.04 12.04 -11.34
N ALA A 331 -1.50 11.52 -12.49
CA ALA A 331 -0.72 10.61 -13.32
C ALA A 331 0.56 11.30 -13.83
N PHE A 332 0.48 12.50 -14.40
CA PHE A 332 1.67 13.25 -14.83
C PHE A 332 2.57 13.64 -13.66
N LEU A 333 2.02 13.99 -12.51
CA LEU A 333 2.80 14.27 -11.30
C LEU A 333 3.58 13.02 -10.86
N GLY A 334 2.92 11.86 -10.84
CA GLY A 334 3.57 10.59 -10.49
C GLY A 334 4.67 10.20 -11.48
N MET A 335 4.37 10.29 -12.79
CA MET A 335 5.36 10.03 -13.84
C MET A 335 6.56 10.98 -13.76
N GLY A 336 6.33 12.26 -13.44
CA GLY A 336 7.41 13.24 -13.30
C GLY A 336 8.28 12.98 -12.07
N ILE A 337 7.67 12.74 -10.90
CA ILE A 337 8.42 12.49 -9.66
C ILE A 337 9.16 11.16 -9.74
N MET A 338 8.50 10.06 -10.11
CA MET A 338 9.15 8.76 -10.21
C MET A 338 10.17 8.74 -11.35
N GLY A 339 9.91 9.43 -12.47
CA GLY A 339 10.89 9.58 -13.55
C GLY A 339 12.15 10.32 -13.12
N PHE A 340 12.02 11.35 -12.30
CA PHE A 340 13.15 12.05 -11.72
C PHE A 340 13.93 11.15 -10.73
N LEU A 341 13.24 10.42 -9.86
CA LEU A 341 13.85 9.46 -8.95
C LEU A 341 14.51 8.31 -9.71
N ALA A 342 13.91 7.84 -10.80
CA ALA A 342 14.48 6.84 -11.68
C ALA A 342 15.78 7.31 -12.34
N LEU A 343 15.86 8.57 -12.74
CA LEU A 343 17.11 9.16 -13.23
C LEU A 343 18.20 9.16 -12.15
N LEU A 344 17.86 9.54 -10.92
CA LEU A 344 18.79 9.46 -9.79
C LEU A 344 19.20 8.00 -9.52
N MET A 345 18.24 7.06 -9.51
CA MET A 345 18.53 5.64 -9.34
C MET A 345 19.45 5.10 -10.45
N TYR A 346 19.25 5.50 -11.70
CA TYR A 346 20.12 5.11 -12.80
C TYR A 346 21.57 5.59 -12.62
N ILE A 347 21.75 6.85 -12.20
CA ILE A 347 23.06 7.46 -11.99
C ILE A 347 23.75 6.85 -10.76
N PHE A 348 23.04 6.74 -9.66
CA PHE A 348 23.57 6.32 -8.36
C PHE A 348 23.37 4.83 -8.04
N ALA A 349 22.99 4.00 -9.03
CA ALA A 349 22.75 2.57 -8.82
C ALA A 349 23.89 1.83 -8.10
N PRO A 350 25.17 2.01 -8.46
CA PRO A 350 26.26 1.34 -7.73
C PRO A 350 26.39 1.79 -6.28
N GLN A 351 26.18 3.08 -6.01
CA GLN A 351 26.24 3.64 -4.66
C GLN A 351 25.08 3.13 -3.80
N MET A 352 23.87 3.07 -4.36
CA MET A 352 22.71 2.52 -3.68
C MET A 352 22.92 1.05 -3.30
N MET A 353 23.46 0.25 -4.23
CA MET A 353 23.78 -1.15 -3.96
C MET A 353 24.94 -1.28 -2.96
N GLY A 354 25.95 -0.41 -3.02
CA GLY A 354 27.08 -0.39 -2.09
C GLY A 354 26.70 -0.05 -0.64
N LEU A 355 25.58 0.64 -0.41
CA LEU A 355 25.01 0.84 0.92
C LEU A 355 24.39 -0.44 1.51
N LEU A 356 23.97 -1.37 0.64
CA LEU A 356 23.26 -2.59 1.03
C LEU A 356 24.18 -3.82 1.07
N SER A 357 25.26 -3.84 0.31
CA SER A 357 26.19 -4.97 0.24
C SER A 357 27.64 -4.49 0.09
N PRO A 358 28.60 -5.13 0.74
CA PRO A 358 30.03 -4.91 0.52
C PRO A 358 30.57 -5.72 -0.67
N ASP A 359 29.82 -6.67 -1.21
CA ASP A 359 30.26 -7.59 -2.26
C ASP A 359 30.21 -6.93 -3.64
N ALA A 360 31.37 -6.86 -4.32
CA ALA A 360 31.50 -6.21 -5.61
C ALA A 360 30.67 -6.88 -6.72
N GLU A 361 30.51 -8.21 -6.69
CA GLU A 361 29.70 -8.92 -7.68
C GLU A 361 28.21 -8.62 -7.49
N VAL A 362 27.75 -8.61 -6.25
CA VAL A 362 26.36 -8.24 -5.90
C VAL A 362 26.09 -6.79 -6.30
N ILE A 363 27.02 -5.87 -6.00
CA ILE A 363 26.91 -4.44 -6.40
C ILE A 363 26.84 -4.32 -7.92
N GLY A 364 27.74 -4.98 -8.65
CA GLY A 364 27.81 -4.90 -10.12
C GLY A 364 26.54 -5.43 -10.80
N LEU A 365 26.05 -6.59 -10.34
CA LEU A 365 24.84 -7.20 -10.86
C LEU A 365 23.59 -6.38 -10.48
N GLY A 366 23.45 -5.96 -9.21
CA GLY A 366 22.35 -5.16 -8.72
C GLY A 366 22.26 -3.79 -9.38
N ALA A 367 23.38 -3.10 -9.57
CA ALA A 367 23.41 -1.82 -10.27
C ALA A 367 22.99 -1.95 -11.74
N ARG A 368 23.33 -3.07 -12.39
CA ARG A 368 22.92 -3.34 -13.78
C ARG A 368 21.39 -3.51 -13.87
N VAL A 369 20.79 -4.29 -12.98
CA VAL A 369 19.35 -4.53 -12.99
C VAL A 369 18.55 -3.29 -12.59
N LEU A 370 19.03 -2.49 -11.62
CA LEU A 370 18.42 -1.21 -11.26
C LEU A 370 18.40 -0.21 -12.44
N ARG A 371 19.47 -0.19 -13.24
CA ARG A 371 19.50 0.66 -14.44
C ARG A 371 18.49 0.23 -15.50
N ILE A 372 18.22 -1.07 -15.61
CA ILE A 372 17.17 -1.58 -16.51
C ILE A 372 15.81 -1.13 -16.01
N GLU A 373 15.55 -1.28 -14.72
CA GLU A 373 14.27 -0.91 -14.10
C GLU A 373 13.98 0.58 -14.17
N ALA A 374 15.00 1.43 -14.08
CA ALA A 374 14.84 2.89 -14.19
C ALA A 374 14.08 3.33 -15.44
N PHE A 375 14.16 2.61 -16.55
CA PHE A 375 13.38 2.91 -17.76
C PHE A 375 11.91 2.56 -17.62
N ALA A 376 11.54 1.63 -16.76
CA ALA A 376 10.17 1.21 -16.53
C ALA A 376 9.42 2.05 -15.49
N GLU A 377 10.13 2.77 -14.64
CA GLU A 377 9.57 3.51 -13.50
C GLU A 377 8.50 4.54 -13.91
N VAL A 378 8.67 5.19 -15.06
CA VAL A 378 7.66 6.13 -15.60
C VAL A 378 6.38 5.40 -15.96
N GLY A 379 6.49 4.22 -16.59
CA GLY A 379 5.35 3.34 -16.90
C GLY A 379 4.70 2.81 -15.61
N TYR A 380 5.51 2.42 -14.64
CA TYR A 380 5.02 1.95 -13.34
C TYR A 380 4.28 3.04 -12.58
N ALA A 381 4.78 4.29 -12.59
CA ALA A 381 4.09 5.45 -12.03
C ALA A 381 2.70 5.65 -12.65
N ALA A 382 2.61 5.60 -13.99
CA ALA A 382 1.34 5.71 -14.69
C ALA A 382 0.36 4.61 -14.23
N ALA A 383 0.81 3.35 -14.19
CA ALA A 383 -0.01 2.23 -13.75
C ALA A 383 -0.52 2.40 -12.32
N MET A 384 0.38 2.75 -11.39
CA MET A 384 0.08 2.87 -9.96
C MET A 384 -0.90 4.02 -9.67
N VAL A 385 -0.65 5.21 -10.22
CA VAL A 385 -1.47 6.39 -9.93
C VAL A 385 -2.83 6.31 -10.62
N ILE A 386 -2.88 5.80 -11.87
CA ILE A 386 -4.14 5.61 -12.58
C ILE A 386 -4.97 4.48 -11.93
N TYR A 387 -4.32 3.43 -11.40
CA TYR A 387 -5.00 2.44 -10.57
C TYR A 387 -5.69 3.11 -9.39
N GLY A 388 -5.01 4.01 -8.65
CA GLY A 388 -5.60 4.80 -7.58
C GLY A 388 -6.79 5.65 -8.05
N SER A 389 -6.70 6.27 -9.22
CA SER A 389 -7.82 7.00 -9.83
C SER A 389 -9.04 6.11 -10.09
N CYS A 390 -8.81 4.91 -10.65
CA CYS A 390 -9.86 3.93 -10.89
C CYS A 390 -10.50 3.43 -9.58
N VAL A 391 -9.69 3.18 -8.55
CA VAL A 391 -10.17 2.80 -7.21
C VAL A 391 -11.05 3.91 -6.64
N GLY A 392 -10.63 5.16 -6.73
CA GLY A 392 -11.41 6.32 -6.31
C GLY A 392 -12.76 6.44 -7.03
N ALA A 393 -12.82 6.02 -8.29
CA ALA A 393 -14.05 5.93 -9.06
C ALA A 393 -14.90 4.70 -8.73
N GLY A 394 -14.40 3.76 -7.91
CA GLY A 394 -15.04 2.49 -7.62
C GLY A 394 -14.86 1.43 -8.70
N ASP A 395 -14.03 1.70 -9.71
CA ASP A 395 -13.66 0.74 -10.75
C ASP A 395 -12.43 -0.05 -10.31
N THR A 396 -12.63 -1.15 -9.62
CA THR A 396 -11.54 -2.00 -9.13
C THR A 396 -11.40 -3.30 -9.93
N LYS A 397 -12.49 -3.81 -10.51
CA LYS A 397 -12.53 -5.12 -11.17
C LYS A 397 -11.58 -5.18 -12.38
N ILE A 398 -11.72 -4.25 -13.32
CA ILE A 398 -10.92 -4.28 -14.56
C ILE A 398 -9.45 -3.92 -14.28
N PRO A 399 -9.14 -2.87 -13.49
CA PRO A 399 -7.76 -2.59 -13.07
C PRO A 399 -7.08 -3.75 -12.36
N SER A 400 -7.80 -4.50 -11.51
CA SER A 400 -7.26 -5.69 -10.86
C SER A 400 -6.90 -6.79 -11.85
N VAL A 401 -7.76 -7.03 -12.86
CA VAL A 401 -7.47 -7.98 -13.94
C VAL A 401 -6.27 -7.53 -14.77
N MET A 402 -6.15 -6.22 -15.05
CA MET A 402 -5.01 -5.68 -15.78
C MET A 402 -3.69 -5.88 -15.02
N ASN A 403 -3.66 -5.60 -13.72
CA ASN A 403 -2.48 -5.79 -12.87
C ASN A 403 -2.05 -7.27 -12.81
N PHE A 404 -2.99 -8.14 -12.48
CA PHE A 404 -2.73 -9.57 -12.38
C PHE A 404 -2.36 -10.17 -13.75
N GLY A 405 -3.14 -9.85 -14.80
CA GLY A 405 -2.92 -10.39 -16.13
C GLY A 405 -1.55 -9.97 -16.70
N SER A 406 -1.16 -8.70 -16.55
CA SER A 406 0.17 -8.25 -16.99
C SER A 406 1.28 -8.96 -16.24
N MET A 407 1.19 -9.09 -14.90
CA MET A 407 2.21 -9.76 -14.12
C MET A 407 2.42 -11.23 -14.52
N TRP A 408 1.33 -11.98 -14.68
CA TRP A 408 1.44 -13.41 -14.98
C TRP A 408 1.79 -13.67 -16.45
N VAL A 409 1.18 -12.94 -17.40
CA VAL A 409 1.35 -13.18 -18.84
C VAL A 409 2.59 -12.49 -19.39
N VAL A 410 2.89 -11.26 -18.95
CA VAL A 410 3.98 -10.46 -19.56
C VAL A 410 5.28 -10.54 -18.75
N ARG A 411 5.21 -10.79 -17.41
CA ARG A 411 6.41 -10.94 -16.58
C ARG A 411 6.75 -12.41 -16.34
N ILE A 412 5.87 -13.14 -15.63
CA ILE A 412 6.20 -14.48 -15.11
C ILE A 412 6.37 -15.48 -16.25
N LEU A 413 5.43 -15.54 -17.17
CA LEU A 413 5.49 -16.51 -18.28
C LEU A 413 6.75 -16.35 -19.16
N PRO A 414 7.13 -15.17 -19.66
CA PRO A 414 8.38 -15.02 -20.39
C PRO A 414 9.63 -15.23 -19.51
N ALA A 415 9.58 -14.85 -18.23
CA ALA A 415 10.71 -15.02 -17.32
C ALA A 415 11.11 -16.47 -17.12
N ILE A 416 10.15 -17.43 -17.18
CA ILE A 416 10.44 -18.86 -17.09
C ILE A 416 11.43 -19.31 -18.19
N PHE A 417 11.33 -18.74 -19.39
CA PHE A 417 12.15 -19.09 -20.55
C PHE A 417 13.40 -18.22 -20.70
N ILE A 418 13.31 -16.94 -20.34
CA ILE A 418 14.38 -15.95 -20.53
C ILE A 418 15.41 -16.01 -19.41
N THR A 419 14.97 -16.20 -18.16
CA THR A 419 15.87 -16.19 -17.00
C THR A 419 16.92 -17.31 -17.01
N PRO A 420 16.64 -18.55 -17.41
CA PRO A 420 17.67 -19.57 -17.52
C PRO A 420 18.79 -19.26 -18.50
N VAL A 421 18.53 -18.44 -19.52
CA VAL A 421 19.49 -18.08 -20.59
C VAL A 421 20.26 -16.81 -20.21
N TYR A 422 19.58 -15.78 -19.71
CA TYR A 422 20.15 -14.45 -19.48
C TYR A 422 20.35 -14.12 -17.99
N GLY A 423 20.07 -15.07 -17.09
CA GLY A 423 20.22 -14.88 -15.65
C GLY A 423 19.30 -13.80 -15.09
N LEU A 424 19.73 -13.17 -13.99
CA LEU A 424 18.96 -12.13 -13.31
C LEU A 424 18.63 -10.94 -14.21
N VAL A 425 19.52 -10.57 -15.12
CA VAL A 425 19.31 -9.48 -16.09
C VAL A 425 18.08 -9.79 -16.96
N GLY A 426 17.94 -11.04 -17.44
CA GLY A 426 16.77 -11.47 -18.22
C GLY A 426 15.46 -11.36 -17.44
N PHE A 427 15.49 -11.73 -16.15
CA PHE A 427 14.32 -11.58 -15.27
C PHE A 427 13.88 -10.11 -15.12
N TRP A 428 14.83 -9.20 -14.87
CA TRP A 428 14.54 -7.77 -14.71
C TRP A 428 14.13 -7.09 -16.01
N VAL A 429 14.63 -7.56 -17.16
CA VAL A 429 14.12 -7.10 -18.47
C VAL A 429 12.64 -7.48 -18.63
N CYS A 430 12.24 -8.72 -18.27
CA CYS A 430 10.83 -9.11 -18.29
C CYS A 430 9.99 -8.23 -17.35
N MET A 431 10.52 -7.88 -16.17
CA MET A 431 9.86 -6.99 -15.22
C MET A 431 9.70 -5.58 -15.80
N ALA A 432 10.75 -4.99 -16.33
CA ALA A 432 10.73 -3.65 -16.92
C ALA A 432 9.78 -3.56 -18.14
N VAL A 433 9.77 -4.56 -18.99
CA VAL A 433 8.84 -4.65 -20.13
C VAL A 433 7.39 -4.72 -19.62
N GLU A 434 7.14 -5.54 -18.61
CA GLU A 434 5.80 -5.70 -18.03
C GLU A 434 5.32 -4.39 -17.37
N LEU A 435 6.12 -3.73 -16.56
CA LEU A 435 5.73 -2.47 -15.91
C LEU A 435 5.47 -1.36 -16.92
N SER A 436 6.28 -1.28 -17.99
CA SER A 436 6.06 -0.36 -19.09
C SER A 436 4.76 -0.68 -19.84
N PHE A 437 4.53 -1.95 -20.16
CA PHE A 437 3.29 -2.42 -20.81
C PHE A 437 2.06 -2.13 -19.95
N ARG A 438 2.13 -2.40 -18.66
CA ARG A 438 1.07 -2.09 -17.69
C ARG A 438 0.77 -0.60 -17.69
N GLY A 439 1.79 0.25 -17.67
CA GLY A 439 1.65 1.70 -17.75
C GLY A 439 0.86 2.13 -18.99
N ILE A 440 1.19 1.58 -20.14
CA ILE A 440 0.48 1.85 -21.42
C ILE A 440 -0.98 1.41 -21.31
N LEU A 441 -1.25 0.22 -20.78
CA LEU A 441 -2.63 -0.26 -20.59
C LEU A 441 -3.47 0.70 -19.72
N PHE A 442 -2.89 1.18 -18.60
CA PHE A 442 -3.57 2.10 -17.72
C PHE A 442 -3.77 3.49 -18.35
N LEU A 443 -2.81 3.99 -19.13
CA LEU A 443 -2.98 5.23 -19.90
C LEU A 443 -4.10 5.11 -20.95
N ILE A 444 -4.19 3.97 -21.63
CA ILE A 444 -5.28 3.70 -22.58
C ILE A 444 -6.63 3.66 -21.84
N ARG A 445 -6.68 3.02 -20.65
CA ARG A 445 -7.90 3.00 -19.83
C ARG A 445 -8.30 4.39 -19.37
N LEU A 446 -7.34 5.19 -18.92
CA LEU A 446 -7.58 6.58 -18.51
C LEU A 446 -8.19 7.38 -19.67
N LYS A 447 -7.60 7.27 -20.88
CA LYS A 447 -8.07 7.97 -22.08
C LYS A 447 -9.46 7.54 -22.54
N ARG A 448 -9.82 6.24 -22.36
CA ARG A 448 -11.13 5.70 -22.77
C ARG A 448 -12.29 6.10 -21.86
N GLU A 449 -12.04 6.69 -20.70
CA GLU A 449 -13.02 7.25 -19.73
C GLU A 449 -14.11 6.27 -19.24
N LYS A 450 -14.07 4.99 -19.63
CA LYS A 450 -15.04 3.97 -19.20
C LYS A 450 -15.06 3.75 -17.67
N TRP A 451 -13.98 4.10 -16.97
CA TRP A 451 -13.85 4.03 -15.53
C TRP A 451 -14.69 5.08 -14.79
N LEU A 452 -15.12 6.17 -15.47
CA LEU A 452 -15.97 7.24 -14.90
C LEU A 452 -17.47 6.89 -14.85
N THR A 453 -17.89 5.78 -15.47
CA THR A 453 -19.32 5.43 -15.63
C THR A 453 -19.79 4.30 -14.72
N ILE A 454 -18.91 3.73 -13.88
CA ILE A 454 -19.17 2.45 -13.18
C ILE A 454 -19.97 2.62 -11.89
N MET A 455 -19.98 3.81 -11.27
CA MET A 455 -20.80 4.07 -10.11
C MET A 455 -21.82 5.17 -10.39
N GLU A 456 -23.11 4.82 -10.28
CA GLU A 456 -24.16 5.80 -10.11
C GLU A 456 -23.95 6.53 -8.77
N PRO A 457 -24.23 7.87 -8.73
CA PRO A 457 -24.17 8.61 -7.48
C PRO A 457 -25.04 7.88 -6.44
N ALA A 458 -24.58 7.87 -5.19
CA ALA A 458 -25.33 7.34 -4.08
C ALA A 458 -26.52 8.30 -3.82
N VAL A 459 -27.67 8.04 -4.43
CA VAL A 459 -28.95 8.62 -4.05
C VAL A 459 -29.69 7.57 -3.26
#